data_9eb6aa7cc2caf555166674ec168f7e29
#
_entry.id   9eb6aa7cc2caf555166674ec168f7e29
#
_cell.length_a   1.000
_cell.length_b   1.000
_cell.length_c   1.000
_cell.angle_alpha   90.00
_cell.angle_beta   90.00
_cell.angle_gamma   90.00
#
_symmetry.space_group_name_H-M   'P 1'
#
loop_
_entity.id
_entity.type
_entity.pdbx_description
1 polymer ?
#
loop_
_entity_poly.entity_id
_entity_poly.type
_entity_poly.pdbx_seq_one_letter_code
_entity_poly.pdbx_strand_id
1 'polypeptide(L)'
;PTAARYVAQCRAAGEGIVFDHGALRTVAGETGALPSGHDAFGRFLEPMGYEVGGLYPLPRLTMTGRAYVHKDMPAAIPQFFVSELHVDQLPQSAQDAATRIFSGSQDPLGDAEWRALDALAANGAVPLDEAVVILRGALRAFDRQHPAPALADYEALLEHSKEGAWIATEGNAFNHATTRVPDVVSLADSLKAQGYPLKEAVEHSANGRVHQTALIADKVERPFVLADGSTQMREVPGSFYEFITRDVDPEEGTLDLTFDSGNATGIFAVTRSA
;
A
#
# COMPACT_ATOMS: atom_id res chain seq x y z
N PRO A 1 -13.55 -9.06 2.34
CA PRO A 1 -14.21 -10.39 2.40
C PRO A 1 -13.47 -11.45 1.61
N THR A 2 -13.08 -11.21 0.33
CA THR A 2 -12.46 -12.21 -0.54
C THR A 2 -11.09 -12.67 -0.03
N ALA A 3 -10.20 -11.74 0.35
CA ALA A 3 -8.91 -12.08 0.95
C ALA A 3 -9.05 -12.82 2.29
N ALA A 4 -10.02 -12.42 3.13
CA ALA A 4 -10.28 -13.10 4.40
C ALA A 4 -10.73 -14.56 4.19
N ARG A 5 -11.49 -14.86 3.13
CA ARG A 5 -11.85 -16.23 2.74
C ARG A 5 -10.60 -17.06 2.42
N TYR A 6 -9.68 -16.51 1.63
CA TYR A 6 -8.40 -17.18 1.32
C TYR A 6 -7.57 -17.46 2.56
N VAL A 7 -7.37 -16.44 3.41
CA VAL A 7 -6.62 -16.60 4.67
C VAL A 7 -7.23 -17.65 5.58
N ALA A 8 -8.57 -17.66 5.70
CA ALA A 8 -9.27 -18.68 6.49
C ALA A 8 -9.11 -20.09 5.91
N GLN A 9 -9.11 -20.22 4.60
CA GLN A 9 -8.88 -21.49 3.89
C GLN A 9 -7.47 -22.04 4.17
N CYS A 10 -6.43 -21.21 4.03
CA CYS A 10 -5.05 -21.58 4.35
C CYS A 10 -4.91 -22.04 5.81
N ARG A 11 -5.48 -21.29 6.76
CA ARG A 11 -5.48 -21.64 8.17
C ARG A 11 -6.17 -22.99 8.44
N ALA A 12 -7.31 -23.23 7.79
CA ALA A 12 -8.03 -24.49 7.93
C ALA A 12 -7.24 -25.68 7.36
N ALA A 13 -6.43 -25.46 6.33
CA ALA A 13 -5.54 -26.46 5.75
C ALA A 13 -4.22 -26.65 6.55
N GLY A 14 -3.98 -25.83 7.58
CA GLY A 14 -2.71 -25.82 8.32
C GLY A 14 -1.55 -25.19 7.54
N GLU A 15 -1.85 -24.44 6.50
CA GLU A 15 -0.86 -23.77 5.66
C GLU A 15 -0.47 -22.40 6.24
N GLY A 16 0.83 -22.11 6.25
CA GLY A 16 1.36 -20.80 6.63
C GLY A 16 1.19 -19.78 5.53
N ILE A 17 0.98 -18.52 5.91
CA ILE A 17 1.03 -17.39 4.98
C ILE A 17 2.37 -16.69 5.13
N VAL A 18 3.10 -16.55 4.03
CA VAL A 18 4.38 -15.84 3.97
C VAL A 18 4.16 -14.51 3.26
N PHE A 19 4.11 -13.43 3.99
CA PHE A 19 4.02 -12.10 3.38
C PHE A 19 5.30 -11.77 2.62
N ASP A 20 5.15 -11.27 1.40
CA ASP A 20 6.22 -10.77 0.55
C ASP A 20 6.38 -9.25 0.71
N HIS A 21 5.31 -8.52 0.51
CA HIS A 21 5.26 -7.07 0.67
C HIS A 21 3.84 -6.56 0.93
N GLY A 22 3.78 -5.33 1.43
CA GLY A 22 2.56 -4.53 1.47
C GLY A 22 2.75 -3.25 0.69
N ALA A 23 1.77 -2.86 -0.13
CA ALA A 23 1.81 -1.61 -0.86
C ALA A 23 0.95 -0.53 -0.19
N LEU A 24 1.49 0.67 -0.15
CA LEU A 24 0.91 1.85 0.49
C LEU A 24 0.89 3.01 -0.50
N ARG A 25 -0.06 3.91 -0.32
CA ARG A 25 -0.15 5.14 -1.08
C ARG A 25 -0.10 6.34 -0.16
N THR A 26 0.64 7.36 -0.57
CA THR A 26 0.83 8.63 0.13
C THR A 26 0.62 9.79 -0.83
N VAL A 27 0.60 10.99 -0.30
CA VAL A 27 0.38 12.22 -1.08
C VAL A 27 1.57 13.15 -0.91
N ALA A 28 2.25 13.48 -2.00
CA ALA A 28 3.22 14.56 -2.05
C ALA A 28 2.49 15.88 -2.35
N GLY A 29 2.18 16.64 -1.30
CA GLY A 29 1.39 17.87 -1.34
C GLY A 29 1.10 18.39 0.07
N GLU A 30 0.04 19.17 0.20
CA GLU A 30 -0.44 19.70 1.49
C GLU A 30 -1.16 18.60 2.27
N THR A 31 -0.53 18.09 3.31
CA THR A 31 -0.99 16.96 4.13
C THR A 31 -1.15 17.32 5.61
N GLY A 32 -1.30 18.59 5.94
CA GLY A 32 -1.53 19.05 7.31
C GLY A 32 -0.38 18.69 8.25
N ALA A 33 -0.67 18.02 9.36
CA ALA A 33 0.33 17.58 10.31
C ALA A 33 1.05 16.29 9.90
N LEU A 34 0.50 15.51 8.96
CA LEU A 34 1.13 14.31 8.43
C LEU A 34 2.28 14.71 7.49
N PRO A 35 3.49 14.16 7.61
CA PRO A 35 4.55 14.39 6.64
C PRO A 35 4.14 14.05 5.22
N SER A 36 4.59 14.88 4.27
CA SER A 36 4.25 14.75 2.86
C SER A 36 4.95 13.56 2.21
N GLY A 37 4.27 12.91 1.30
CA GLY A 37 4.85 11.86 0.46
C GLY A 37 5.31 10.64 1.25
N HIS A 38 6.42 10.05 0.80
CA HIS A 38 6.97 8.84 1.40
C HIS A 38 7.48 9.04 2.84
N ASP A 39 7.77 10.28 3.25
CA ASP A 39 8.22 10.60 4.60
C ASP A 39 7.19 10.21 5.67
N ALA A 40 5.90 10.14 5.31
CA ALA A 40 4.86 9.63 6.20
C ALA A 40 5.20 8.23 6.76
N PHE A 41 5.94 7.42 6.00
CA PHE A 41 6.35 6.07 6.37
C PHE A 41 7.86 5.95 6.61
N GLY A 42 8.70 6.56 5.78
CA GLY A 42 10.16 6.48 5.88
C GLY A 42 10.68 6.80 7.25
N ARG A 43 10.12 7.83 7.89
CA ARG A 43 10.48 8.31 9.22
C ARG A 43 10.44 7.28 10.36
N PHE A 44 9.65 6.21 10.23
CA PHE A 44 9.64 5.12 11.21
C PHE A 44 10.14 3.79 10.63
N LEU A 45 10.03 3.57 9.32
CA LEU A 45 10.60 2.37 8.68
C LEU A 45 12.13 2.36 8.76
N GLU A 46 12.78 3.50 8.52
CA GLU A 46 14.24 3.59 8.55
C GLU A 46 14.85 3.28 9.93
N PRO A 47 14.37 3.85 11.04
CA PRO A 47 14.79 3.45 12.38
C PRO A 47 14.51 1.96 12.69
N MET A 48 13.47 1.39 12.08
CA MET A 48 13.12 -0.03 12.24
C MET A 48 13.97 -0.96 11.37
N GLY A 49 15.02 -0.47 10.70
CA GLY A 49 15.98 -1.28 9.95
C GLY A 49 15.70 -1.38 8.46
N TYR A 50 14.76 -0.62 7.92
CA TYR A 50 14.50 -0.57 6.49
C TYR A 50 15.36 0.48 5.79
N GLU A 51 15.58 0.28 4.50
CA GLU A 51 16.19 1.26 3.59
C GLU A 51 15.48 1.23 2.24
N VAL A 52 15.64 2.29 1.45
CA VAL A 52 15.13 2.32 0.07
C VAL A 52 16.00 1.44 -0.82
N GLY A 53 15.53 0.23 -1.12
CA GLY A 53 16.19 -0.73 -2.01
C GLY A 53 15.90 -0.49 -3.49
N GLY A 54 14.87 0.31 -3.84
CA GLY A 54 14.54 0.60 -5.22
C GLY A 54 13.62 1.80 -5.38
N LEU A 55 13.80 2.53 -6.49
CA LEU A 55 12.97 3.67 -6.90
C LEU A 55 12.27 3.34 -8.22
N TYR A 56 10.95 3.53 -8.26
CA TYR A 56 10.08 3.12 -9.37
C TYR A 56 9.22 4.30 -9.84
N PRO A 57 9.65 5.06 -10.86
CA PRO A 57 8.80 6.07 -11.48
C PRO A 57 7.57 5.44 -12.13
N LEU A 58 6.39 6.00 -11.84
CA LEU A 58 5.08 5.58 -12.34
C LEU A 58 4.39 6.74 -13.07
N PRO A 59 4.94 7.21 -14.22
CA PRO A 59 4.51 8.47 -14.84
C PRO A 59 3.04 8.45 -15.28
N ARG A 60 2.50 7.29 -15.66
CA ARG A 60 1.07 7.16 -16.05
C ARG A 60 0.11 7.37 -14.89
N LEU A 61 0.60 7.23 -13.65
CA LEU A 61 -0.17 7.41 -12.42
C LEU A 61 0.15 8.73 -11.73
N THR A 62 1.10 9.50 -12.27
CA THR A 62 1.64 10.70 -11.65
C THR A 62 2.19 10.38 -10.24
N MET A 63 2.90 9.24 -10.13
CA MET A 63 3.40 8.71 -8.85
C MET A 63 4.87 8.29 -8.95
N THR A 64 5.51 8.19 -7.79
CA THR A 64 6.81 7.52 -7.61
C THR A 64 6.69 6.50 -6.50
N GLY A 65 7.07 5.25 -6.78
CA GLY A 65 7.15 4.17 -5.80
C GLY A 65 8.55 4.02 -5.23
N ARG A 66 8.63 3.68 -3.93
CA ARG A 66 9.86 3.28 -3.23
C ARG A 66 9.65 1.93 -2.58
N ALA A 67 10.54 0.98 -2.88
CA ALA A 67 10.58 -0.29 -2.16
C ALA A 67 11.48 -0.14 -0.94
N TYR A 68 10.91 -0.24 0.25
CA TYR A 68 11.66 -0.32 1.51
C TYR A 68 11.95 -1.79 1.81
N VAL A 69 13.21 -2.15 1.89
CA VAL A 69 13.69 -3.50 2.20
C VAL A 69 14.40 -3.50 3.54
N HIS A 70 14.28 -4.59 4.30
CA HIS A 70 15.00 -4.70 5.57
C HIS A 70 16.48 -5.00 5.33
N LYS A 71 17.36 -4.22 5.94
CA LYS A 71 18.83 -4.29 5.73
C LYS A 71 19.43 -5.65 6.02
N ASP A 72 19.04 -6.26 7.15
CA ASP A 72 19.66 -7.49 7.62
C ASP A 72 19.03 -8.76 7.03
N MET A 73 17.73 -8.74 6.74
CA MET A 73 16.98 -9.91 6.29
C MET A 73 15.99 -9.56 5.16
N PRO A 74 16.48 -9.10 4.01
CA PRO A 74 15.61 -8.57 2.94
C PRO A 74 14.67 -9.62 2.34
N ALA A 75 15.07 -10.90 2.32
CA ALA A 75 14.24 -11.99 1.80
C ALA A 75 13.26 -12.58 2.83
N ALA A 76 13.49 -12.35 4.12
CA ALA A 76 12.71 -12.96 5.22
C ALA A 76 11.70 -11.98 5.81
N ILE A 77 12.01 -10.68 5.88
CA ILE A 77 11.12 -9.64 6.38
C ILE A 77 10.41 -9.00 5.19
N PRO A 78 9.06 -8.89 5.24
CA PRO A 78 8.28 -8.32 4.14
C PRO A 78 8.70 -6.89 3.79
N GLN A 79 8.70 -6.57 2.51
CA GLN A 79 8.97 -5.22 2.02
C GLN A 79 7.74 -4.31 2.18
N PHE A 80 7.98 -2.99 2.20
CA PHE A 80 6.94 -1.98 2.02
C PHE A 80 7.15 -1.26 0.69
N PHE A 81 6.14 -1.30 -0.19
CA PHE A 81 6.14 -0.50 -1.41
C PHE A 81 5.32 0.77 -1.18
N VAL A 82 6.02 1.87 -0.93
CA VAL A 82 5.39 3.17 -0.65
C VAL A 82 5.39 4.02 -1.91
N SER A 83 4.22 4.26 -2.48
CA SER A 83 4.05 5.16 -3.63
C SER A 83 3.47 6.50 -3.21
N GLU A 84 4.01 7.58 -3.73
CA GLU A 84 3.57 8.94 -3.48
C GLU A 84 2.95 9.56 -4.73
N LEU A 85 1.76 10.14 -4.60
CA LEU A 85 1.08 10.89 -5.63
C LEU A 85 1.62 12.32 -5.68
N HIS A 86 2.13 12.75 -6.85
CA HIS A 86 2.62 14.11 -7.07
C HIS A 86 1.44 15.05 -7.41
N VAL A 87 0.88 15.68 -6.38
CA VAL A 87 -0.30 16.56 -6.53
C VAL A 87 0.01 17.75 -7.41
N ASP A 88 1.21 18.30 -7.35
CA ASP A 88 1.67 19.44 -8.16
C ASP A 88 1.69 19.18 -9.67
N GLN A 89 1.64 17.91 -10.10
CA GLN A 89 1.60 17.50 -11.50
C GLN A 89 0.17 17.23 -12.01
N LEU A 90 -0.84 17.33 -11.16
CA LEU A 90 -2.24 17.20 -11.54
C LEU A 90 -2.79 18.54 -12.07
N PRO A 91 -3.91 18.53 -12.81
CA PRO A 91 -4.64 19.75 -13.15
C PRO A 91 -5.06 20.55 -11.90
N GLN A 92 -5.15 21.87 -12.01
CA GLN A 92 -5.41 22.76 -10.86
C GLN A 92 -6.65 22.38 -10.06
N SER A 93 -7.74 21.98 -10.73
CA SER A 93 -8.97 21.53 -10.05
C SER A 93 -8.75 20.33 -9.15
N ALA A 94 -7.90 19.38 -9.57
CA ALA A 94 -7.53 18.22 -8.79
C ALA A 94 -6.55 18.56 -7.66
N GLN A 95 -5.62 19.51 -7.88
CA GLN A 95 -4.74 20.03 -6.82
C GLN A 95 -5.55 20.70 -5.70
N ASP A 96 -6.52 21.56 -6.07
CA ASP A 96 -7.40 22.24 -5.12
C ASP A 96 -8.25 21.23 -4.32
N ALA A 97 -8.79 20.22 -4.99
CA ALA A 97 -9.53 19.13 -4.34
C ALA A 97 -8.66 18.31 -3.39
N ALA A 98 -7.45 17.92 -3.83
CA ALA A 98 -6.48 17.21 -3.00
C ALA A 98 -6.10 18.02 -1.75
N THR A 99 -5.85 19.33 -1.90
CA THR A 99 -5.55 20.22 -0.78
C THR A 99 -6.71 20.23 0.23
N ARG A 100 -7.95 20.39 -0.23
CA ARG A 100 -9.12 20.38 0.68
C ARG A 100 -9.30 19.06 1.40
N ILE A 101 -9.00 17.93 0.74
CA ILE A 101 -9.11 16.60 1.35
C ILE A 101 -7.98 16.35 2.36
N PHE A 102 -6.72 16.59 1.97
CA PHE A 102 -5.57 16.07 2.69
C PHE A 102 -4.96 17.05 3.70
N SER A 103 -5.22 18.38 3.59
CA SER A 103 -4.67 19.38 4.53
C SER A 103 -5.13 19.22 5.98
N GLY A 104 -6.22 18.47 6.21
CA GLY A 104 -6.71 18.13 7.54
C GLY A 104 -6.09 16.88 8.16
N SER A 105 -5.09 16.27 7.53
CA SER A 105 -4.46 15.05 8.04
C SER A 105 -3.73 15.29 9.35
N GLN A 106 -3.85 14.32 10.26
CA GLN A 106 -3.20 14.33 11.57
C GLN A 106 -2.00 13.39 11.58
N ASP A 107 -0.97 13.73 12.37
CA ASP A 107 0.14 12.81 12.60
C ASP A 107 -0.27 11.73 13.62
N PRO A 108 -0.22 10.43 13.26
CA PRO A 108 -0.52 9.35 14.19
C PRO A 108 0.59 9.11 15.23
N LEU A 109 1.79 9.67 15.04
CA LEU A 109 2.92 9.55 15.95
C LEU A 109 2.98 10.77 16.88
N GLY A 110 2.98 10.51 18.19
CA GLY A 110 3.15 11.52 19.21
C GLY A 110 4.59 11.54 19.80
N ASP A 111 4.79 12.37 20.80
CA ASP A 111 6.10 12.55 21.45
C ASP A 111 6.70 11.26 22.02
N ALA A 112 5.85 10.33 22.47
CA ALA A 112 6.31 9.05 23.03
C ALA A 112 6.90 8.16 21.94
N GLU A 113 6.21 8.05 20.80
CA GLU A 113 6.66 7.30 19.64
C GLU A 113 7.95 7.90 19.07
N TRP A 114 8.03 9.23 18.96
CA TRP A 114 9.22 9.90 18.48
C TRP A 114 10.45 9.66 19.36
N ARG A 115 10.31 9.81 20.68
CA ARG A 115 11.42 9.52 21.59
C ARG A 115 11.91 8.08 21.50
N ALA A 116 10.99 7.13 21.37
CA ALA A 116 11.33 5.71 21.24
C ALA A 116 12.00 5.42 19.88
N LEU A 117 11.56 6.03 18.79
CA LEU A 117 12.19 5.93 17.47
C LEU A 117 13.60 6.55 17.44
N ASP A 118 13.78 7.71 18.06
CA ASP A 118 15.10 8.35 18.20
C ASP A 118 16.06 7.46 19.00
N ALA A 119 15.59 6.86 20.09
CA ALA A 119 16.37 5.92 20.88
C ALA A 119 16.73 4.66 20.08
N LEU A 120 15.78 4.12 19.29
CA LEU A 120 16.04 2.98 18.41
C LEU A 120 17.08 3.32 17.34
N ALA A 121 16.95 4.47 16.68
CA ALA A 121 17.89 4.94 15.67
C ALA A 121 19.31 5.13 16.23
N ALA A 122 19.41 5.68 17.45
CA ALA A 122 20.70 5.95 18.08
C ALA A 122 21.42 4.70 18.61
N ASN A 123 20.67 3.71 19.12
CA ASN A 123 21.22 2.59 19.87
C ASN A 123 21.08 1.23 19.11
N GLY A 124 20.32 1.18 18.02
CA GLY A 124 20.00 -0.07 17.29
C GLY A 124 19.08 -1.03 18.05
N ALA A 125 18.66 -0.68 19.27
CA ALA A 125 17.75 -1.47 20.10
C ALA A 125 17.07 -0.57 21.14
N VAL A 126 15.86 -0.98 21.56
CA VAL A 126 15.13 -0.34 22.66
C VAL A 126 14.53 -1.40 23.58
N PRO A 127 14.20 -1.07 24.85
CA PRO A 127 13.41 -1.94 25.73
C PRO A 127 12.08 -2.36 25.10
N LEU A 128 11.54 -3.50 25.52
CA LEU A 128 10.31 -4.07 24.95
C LEU A 128 9.11 -3.13 25.05
N ASP A 129 8.97 -2.41 26.15
CA ASP A 129 7.90 -1.43 26.35
C ASP A 129 7.98 -0.24 25.38
N GLU A 130 9.18 0.25 25.09
CA GLU A 130 9.40 1.26 24.04
C GLU A 130 9.14 0.70 22.64
N ALA A 131 9.56 -0.53 22.36
CA ALA A 131 9.24 -1.20 21.09
C ALA A 131 7.73 -1.35 20.89
N VAL A 132 6.97 -1.64 21.95
CA VAL A 132 5.49 -1.67 21.90
C VAL A 132 4.91 -0.29 21.60
N VAL A 133 5.47 0.79 22.14
CA VAL A 133 5.06 2.16 21.83
C VAL A 133 5.26 2.44 20.32
N ILE A 134 6.44 2.15 19.79
CA ILE A 134 6.75 2.30 18.34
C ILE A 134 5.73 1.53 17.49
N LEU A 135 5.53 0.25 17.77
CA LEU A 135 4.64 -0.60 16.97
C LEU A 135 3.19 -0.14 17.02
N ARG A 136 2.70 0.34 18.16
CA ARG A 136 1.35 0.89 18.27
C ARG A 136 1.19 2.18 17.47
N GLY A 137 2.20 3.04 17.47
CA GLY A 137 2.23 4.24 16.63
C GLY A 137 2.24 3.89 15.14
N ALA A 138 3.15 2.99 14.74
CA ALA A 138 3.24 2.51 13.37
C ALA A 138 1.93 1.88 12.89
N LEU A 139 1.25 1.07 13.70
CA LEU A 139 -0.05 0.48 13.36
C LEU A 139 -1.12 1.54 13.06
N ARG A 140 -1.14 2.67 13.80
CA ARG A 140 -2.06 3.77 13.53
C ARG A 140 -1.73 4.52 12.23
N ALA A 141 -0.47 4.46 11.77
CA ALA A 141 -0.07 5.10 10.52
C ALA A 141 -0.67 4.42 9.28
N PHE A 142 -1.06 3.14 9.39
CA PHE A 142 -1.72 2.39 8.32
C PHE A 142 -3.25 2.59 8.27
N ASP A 143 -3.70 3.80 8.54
CA ASP A 143 -5.11 4.18 8.55
C ASP A 143 -5.29 5.53 7.83
N ARG A 144 -6.54 5.93 7.62
CA ARG A 144 -6.84 7.25 7.07
C ARG A 144 -6.61 8.32 8.15
N GLN A 145 -5.70 9.27 7.86
CA GLN A 145 -5.31 10.33 8.79
C GLN A 145 -6.10 11.64 8.59
N HIS A 146 -6.91 11.74 7.55
CA HIS A 146 -7.76 12.91 7.25
C HIS A 146 -9.24 12.60 7.46
N PRO A 147 -10.11 13.60 7.62
CA PRO A 147 -11.56 13.43 7.70
C PRO A 147 -12.16 12.78 6.44
N ALA A 148 -13.43 12.37 6.52
CA ALA A 148 -14.16 11.94 5.33
C ALA A 148 -14.17 13.05 4.27
N PRO A 149 -13.87 12.76 3.01
CA PRO A 149 -13.80 13.78 1.97
C PRO A 149 -15.18 14.34 1.66
N ALA A 150 -15.24 15.62 1.23
CA ALA A 150 -16.42 16.13 0.56
C ALA A 150 -16.61 15.37 -0.76
N LEU A 151 -17.87 15.02 -1.07
CA LEU A 151 -18.17 14.25 -2.28
C LEU A 151 -17.71 14.97 -3.55
N ALA A 152 -17.92 16.28 -3.63
CA ALA A 152 -17.50 17.08 -4.78
C ALA A 152 -15.98 17.09 -4.98
N ASP A 153 -15.20 17.10 -3.88
CA ASP A 153 -13.74 17.05 -3.95
C ASP A 153 -13.26 15.66 -4.37
N TYR A 154 -13.88 14.60 -3.85
CA TYR A 154 -13.60 13.24 -4.27
C TYR A 154 -13.86 13.05 -5.77
N GLU A 155 -15.01 13.52 -6.27
CA GLU A 155 -15.38 13.41 -7.70
C GLU A 155 -14.42 14.21 -8.59
N ALA A 156 -14.03 15.41 -8.18
CA ALA A 156 -13.05 16.23 -8.90
C ALA A 156 -11.67 15.56 -8.93
N LEU A 157 -11.25 14.92 -7.86
CA LEU A 157 -9.99 14.18 -7.82
C LEU A 157 -10.07 12.89 -8.65
N LEU A 158 -11.20 12.18 -8.61
CA LEU A 158 -11.43 10.93 -9.36
C LEU A 158 -11.38 11.14 -10.89
N GLU A 159 -11.82 12.28 -11.37
CA GLU A 159 -11.76 12.64 -12.79
C GLU A 159 -10.32 12.61 -13.33
N HIS A 160 -9.34 12.98 -12.50
CA HIS A 160 -7.95 13.14 -12.92
C HIS A 160 -6.99 12.10 -12.33
N SER A 161 -7.30 11.56 -11.15
CA SER A 161 -6.46 10.57 -10.46
C SER A 161 -7.32 9.56 -9.70
N LYS A 162 -7.46 8.36 -10.26
CA LYS A 162 -8.10 7.24 -9.57
C LYS A 162 -7.35 6.85 -8.30
N GLU A 163 -6.02 6.99 -8.33
CA GLU A 163 -5.14 6.71 -7.20
C GLU A 163 -5.36 7.74 -6.08
N GLY A 164 -5.44 9.03 -6.42
CA GLY A 164 -5.77 10.08 -5.47
C GLY A 164 -7.16 9.90 -4.85
N ALA A 165 -8.15 9.54 -5.65
CA ALA A 165 -9.50 9.25 -5.16
C ALA A 165 -9.52 8.04 -4.20
N TRP A 166 -8.73 6.98 -4.48
CA TRP A 166 -8.59 5.86 -3.56
C TRP A 166 -7.96 6.30 -2.23
N ILE A 167 -6.89 7.13 -2.26
CA ILE A 167 -6.28 7.68 -1.05
C ILE A 167 -7.29 8.52 -0.26
N ALA A 168 -8.15 9.28 -0.93
CA ALA A 168 -9.17 10.12 -0.28
C ALA A 168 -10.18 9.30 0.56
N THR A 169 -10.43 8.04 0.20
CA THR A 169 -11.33 7.15 0.96
C THR A 169 -10.59 6.23 1.93
N GLU A 170 -9.46 5.67 1.54
CA GLU A 170 -8.73 4.66 2.31
C GLU A 170 -7.53 5.23 3.10
N GLY A 171 -7.05 6.43 2.74
CA GLY A 171 -5.89 7.05 3.38
C GLY A 171 -4.61 6.27 3.13
N ASN A 172 -3.86 6.06 4.21
CA ASN A 172 -2.60 5.33 4.22
C ASN A 172 -2.77 3.83 4.55
N ALA A 173 -3.97 3.28 4.41
CA ALA A 173 -4.19 1.84 4.54
C ALA A 173 -3.42 1.07 3.45
N PHE A 174 -3.19 -0.22 3.67
CA PHE A 174 -2.61 -1.06 2.63
C PHE A 174 -3.50 -1.08 1.39
N ASN A 175 -2.96 -0.63 0.27
CA ASN A 175 -3.61 -0.77 -1.03
C ASN A 175 -3.75 -2.25 -1.39
N HIS A 176 -2.67 -3.01 -1.17
CA HIS A 176 -2.70 -4.47 -1.20
C HIS A 176 -1.68 -5.06 -0.24
N ALA A 177 -1.92 -6.32 0.13
CA ALA A 177 -0.95 -7.20 0.77
C ALA A 177 -0.67 -8.37 -0.17
N THR A 178 0.61 -8.75 -0.28
CA THR A 178 1.07 -9.79 -1.20
C THR A 178 1.63 -10.97 -0.42
N THR A 179 1.15 -12.16 -0.74
CA THR A 179 1.66 -13.42 -0.20
C THR A 179 2.59 -14.07 -1.21
N ARG A 180 3.78 -14.49 -0.74
CA ARG A 180 4.70 -15.32 -1.51
C ARG A 180 4.21 -16.76 -1.54
N VAL A 181 4.13 -17.32 -2.73
CA VAL A 181 3.69 -18.70 -2.97
C VAL A 181 4.70 -19.43 -3.86
N PRO A 182 4.84 -20.76 -3.72
CA PRO A 182 5.79 -21.52 -4.53
C PRO A 182 5.52 -21.48 -6.04
N ASP A 183 4.24 -21.50 -6.44
CA ASP A 183 3.80 -21.49 -7.83
C ASP A 183 2.48 -20.72 -7.96
N VAL A 184 2.59 -19.46 -8.38
CA VAL A 184 1.43 -18.58 -8.55
C VAL A 184 0.55 -18.98 -9.72
N VAL A 185 1.08 -19.66 -10.75
CA VAL A 185 0.30 -20.10 -11.92
C VAL A 185 -0.65 -21.20 -11.49
N SER A 186 -0.13 -22.26 -10.86
CA SER A 186 -0.95 -23.36 -10.31
C SER A 186 -1.96 -22.87 -9.28
N LEU A 187 -1.56 -21.93 -8.42
CA LEU A 187 -2.46 -21.32 -7.44
C LEU A 187 -3.59 -20.55 -8.13
N ALA A 188 -3.28 -19.74 -9.15
CA ALA A 188 -4.27 -18.95 -9.87
C ALA A 188 -5.34 -19.85 -10.51
N ASP A 189 -4.93 -20.95 -11.16
CA ASP A 189 -5.85 -21.92 -11.76
C ASP A 189 -6.75 -22.57 -10.68
N SER A 190 -6.17 -22.96 -9.55
CA SER A 190 -6.90 -23.53 -8.42
C SER A 190 -7.93 -22.55 -7.85
N LEU A 191 -7.54 -21.29 -7.63
CA LEU A 191 -8.43 -20.28 -7.09
C LEU A 191 -9.57 -19.91 -8.05
N LYS A 192 -9.28 -19.83 -9.37
CA LYS A 192 -10.31 -19.65 -10.41
C LYS A 192 -11.33 -20.80 -10.41
N ALA A 193 -10.85 -22.04 -10.32
CA ALA A 193 -11.71 -23.22 -10.23
C ALA A 193 -12.60 -23.20 -8.97
N GLN A 194 -12.15 -22.58 -7.89
CA GLN A 194 -12.90 -22.39 -6.64
C GLN A 194 -13.80 -21.13 -6.64
N GLY A 195 -13.87 -20.41 -7.77
CA GLY A 195 -14.72 -19.24 -7.94
C GLY A 195 -14.21 -17.98 -7.24
N TYR A 196 -12.90 -17.85 -7.05
CA TYR A 196 -12.32 -16.59 -6.62
C TYR A 196 -12.26 -15.58 -7.78
N PRO A 197 -12.60 -14.31 -7.57
CA PRO A 197 -12.47 -13.27 -8.57
C PRO A 197 -10.98 -12.87 -8.68
N LEU A 198 -10.28 -13.44 -9.66
CA LEU A 198 -8.88 -13.13 -9.96
C LEU A 198 -8.75 -12.29 -11.23
N LYS A 199 -7.62 -11.61 -11.36
CA LYS A 199 -7.14 -11.11 -12.66
C LYS A 199 -7.15 -12.23 -13.70
N GLU A 200 -7.39 -11.87 -14.95
CA GLU A 200 -7.52 -12.84 -16.04
C GLU A 200 -6.22 -13.64 -16.27
N ALA A 201 -5.08 -12.92 -16.23
CA ALA A 201 -3.77 -13.51 -16.46
C ALA A 201 -2.84 -13.35 -15.26
N VAL A 202 -1.87 -14.26 -15.14
CA VAL A 202 -0.68 -14.08 -14.33
C VAL A 202 0.26 -13.12 -15.07
N GLU A 203 0.77 -12.12 -14.39
CA GLU A 203 1.74 -11.17 -14.92
C GLU A 203 3.15 -11.69 -14.68
N HIS A 204 4.04 -11.44 -15.64
CA HIS A 204 5.45 -11.84 -15.57
C HIS A 204 6.32 -10.60 -15.72
N SER A 205 7.37 -10.50 -14.90
CA SER A 205 8.35 -9.43 -15.04
C SER A 205 9.14 -9.56 -16.35
N ALA A 206 9.71 -8.47 -16.81
CA ALA A 206 10.50 -8.45 -18.05
C ALA A 206 11.70 -9.42 -18.03
N ASN A 207 12.30 -9.65 -16.86
CA ASN A 207 13.38 -10.61 -16.68
C ASN A 207 12.90 -12.07 -16.46
N GLY A 208 11.58 -12.28 -16.38
CA GLY A 208 10.96 -13.60 -16.22
C GLY A 208 11.12 -14.25 -14.84
N ARG A 209 11.57 -13.50 -13.82
CA ARG A 209 11.83 -14.04 -12.47
C ARG A 209 10.78 -13.71 -11.42
N VAL A 210 9.88 -12.82 -11.74
CA VAL A 210 8.78 -12.46 -10.84
C VAL A 210 7.45 -12.70 -11.55
N HIS A 211 6.58 -13.46 -10.91
CA HIS A 211 5.26 -13.86 -11.44
C HIS A 211 4.21 -13.49 -10.42
N GLN A 212 3.15 -12.79 -10.81
CA GLN A 212 2.15 -12.30 -9.86
C GLN A 212 0.74 -12.29 -10.43
N THR A 213 -0.24 -12.41 -9.56
CA THR A 213 -1.66 -12.19 -9.84
C THR A 213 -2.36 -11.64 -8.61
N ALA A 214 -3.58 -11.15 -8.76
CA ALA A 214 -4.31 -10.54 -7.66
C ALA A 214 -5.79 -10.91 -7.69
N LEU A 215 -6.39 -10.96 -6.50
CA LEU A 215 -7.84 -10.93 -6.34
C LEU A 215 -8.36 -9.55 -6.78
N ILE A 216 -9.52 -9.52 -7.40
CA ILE A 216 -10.22 -8.27 -7.69
C ILE A 216 -10.60 -7.62 -6.35
N ALA A 217 -10.37 -6.32 -6.22
CA ALA A 217 -10.68 -5.56 -5.02
C ALA A 217 -12.16 -5.66 -4.66
N ASP A 218 -12.45 -6.03 -3.42
CA ASP A 218 -13.81 -5.96 -2.90
C ASP A 218 -14.26 -4.50 -2.83
N LYS A 219 -15.54 -4.23 -3.12
CA LYS A 219 -16.13 -2.92 -2.87
C LYS A 219 -16.40 -2.75 -1.38
N VAL A 220 -16.21 -1.53 -0.90
CA VAL A 220 -16.44 -1.13 0.49
C VAL A 220 -17.26 0.14 0.55
N GLU A 221 -18.11 0.27 1.57
CA GLU A 221 -18.85 1.51 1.81
C GLU A 221 -17.99 2.52 2.56
N ARG A 222 -17.96 3.77 2.06
CA ARG A 222 -17.23 4.88 2.70
C ARG A 222 -18.11 6.11 2.82
N PRO A 223 -17.94 6.88 3.91
CA PRO A 223 -18.69 8.12 4.12
C PRO A 223 -18.12 9.26 3.28
N PHE A 224 -19.02 10.08 2.74
CA PHE A 224 -18.73 11.32 2.05
C PHE A 224 -19.56 12.45 2.66
N VAL A 225 -19.00 13.64 2.79
CA VAL A 225 -19.70 14.83 3.25
C VAL A 225 -20.36 15.53 2.07
N LEU A 226 -21.66 15.80 2.16
CA LEU A 226 -22.42 16.54 1.15
C LEU A 226 -22.36 18.05 1.39
N ALA A 227 -22.79 18.84 0.41
CA ALA A 227 -22.77 20.30 0.47
C ALA A 227 -23.61 20.89 1.62
N ASP A 228 -24.62 20.16 2.07
CA ASP A 228 -25.47 20.52 3.22
C ASP A 228 -24.91 20.05 4.58
N GLY A 229 -23.71 19.45 4.58
CA GLY A 229 -23.04 18.89 5.77
C GLY A 229 -23.54 17.50 6.18
N SER A 230 -24.52 16.93 5.49
CA SER A 230 -24.95 15.56 5.74
C SER A 230 -23.94 14.53 5.22
N THR A 231 -24.06 13.27 5.68
CA THR A 231 -23.18 12.18 5.26
C THR A 231 -23.91 11.23 4.32
N GLN A 232 -23.27 10.88 3.21
CA GLN A 232 -23.73 9.85 2.29
C GLN A 232 -22.72 8.70 2.25
N MET A 233 -23.19 7.47 2.40
CA MET A 233 -22.36 6.27 2.16
C MET A 233 -22.36 5.93 0.66
N ARG A 234 -21.18 5.60 0.12
CA ARG A 234 -21.03 5.11 -1.26
C ARG A 234 -20.08 3.92 -1.32
N GLU A 235 -20.36 3.01 -2.23
CA GLU A 235 -19.43 1.93 -2.58
C GLU A 235 -18.27 2.48 -3.39
N VAL A 236 -17.06 2.14 -2.95
CA VAL A 236 -15.78 2.46 -3.60
C VAL A 236 -14.90 1.21 -3.65
N PRO A 237 -13.89 1.13 -4.53
CA PRO A 237 -12.90 0.05 -4.48
C PRO A 237 -12.13 0.08 -3.17
N GLY A 238 -12.09 -1.05 -2.47
CA GLY A 238 -11.24 -1.23 -1.28
C GLY A 238 -9.83 -1.73 -1.64
N SER A 239 -9.18 -2.36 -0.65
CA SER A 239 -7.89 -3.03 -0.83
C SER A 239 -8.06 -4.39 -1.52
N PHE A 240 -6.98 -4.89 -2.11
CA PHE A 240 -6.97 -6.22 -2.72
C PHE A 240 -5.86 -7.10 -2.14
N TYR A 241 -5.82 -8.36 -2.55
CA TYR A 241 -4.82 -9.32 -2.10
C TYR A 241 -4.10 -9.91 -3.32
N GLU A 242 -2.79 -9.99 -3.24
CA GLU A 242 -1.93 -10.40 -4.32
C GLU A 242 -1.14 -11.66 -3.97
N PHE A 243 -0.77 -12.41 -5.00
CA PHE A 243 0.05 -13.61 -4.91
C PHE A 243 1.27 -13.44 -5.81
N ILE A 244 2.43 -13.81 -5.32
CA ILE A 244 3.69 -13.66 -6.03
C ILE A 244 4.57 -14.91 -5.88
N THR A 245 5.19 -15.32 -6.99
CA THR A 245 6.32 -16.24 -7.01
C THR A 245 7.56 -15.44 -7.41
N ARG A 246 8.64 -15.60 -6.67
CA ARG A 246 9.94 -15.01 -6.96
C ARG A 246 10.96 -16.11 -7.17
N ASP A 247 11.64 -16.09 -8.31
CA ASP A 247 12.72 -17.00 -8.61
C ASP A 247 14.02 -16.48 -8.03
N VAL A 248 14.97 -17.40 -7.88
CA VAL A 248 16.34 -17.07 -7.46
C VAL A 248 17.09 -16.45 -8.64
N ASP A 249 17.74 -15.32 -8.42
CA ASP A 249 18.69 -14.76 -9.38
C ASP A 249 19.90 -15.70 -9.48
N PRO A 250 20.19 -16.26 -10.65
CA PRO A 250 21.26 -17.23 -10.80
C PRO A 250 22.67 -16.63 -10.63
N GLU A 251 22.81 -15.31 -10.77
CA GLU A 251 24.10 -14.63 -10.59
C GLU A 251 24.35 -14.31 -9.11
N GLU A 252 23.32 -13.92 -8.38
CA GLU A 252 23.42 -13.53 -6.97
C GLU A 252 23.12 -14.68 -6.00
N GLY A 253 22.42 -15.72 -6.45
CA GLY A 253 22.01 -16.86 -5.62
C GLY A 253 20.94 -16.50 -4.57
N THR A 254 20.28 -15.36 -4.72
CA THR A 254 19.22 -14.84 -3.82
C THR A 254 17.91 -14.65 -4.56
N LEU A 255 16.81 -14.53 -3.86
CA LEU A 255 15.51 -14.22 -4.46
C LEU A 255 15.55 -12.85 -5.17
N ASP A 256 14.96 -12.77 -6.36
CA ASP A 256 14.76 -11.51 -7.05
C ASP A 256 13.68 -10.69 -6.31
N LEU A 257 14.12 -9.70 -5.52
CA LEU A 257 13.25 -8.84 -4.72
C LEU A 257 12.82 -7.56 -5.45
N THR A 258 13.12 -7.43 -6.73
CA THR A 258 12.77 -6.26 -7.53
C THR A 258 11.27 -6.20 -7.83
N PHE A 259 10.79 -5.01 -8.17
CA PHE A 259 9.46 -4.77 -8.71
C PHE A 259 9.56 -4.39 -10.18
N ASP A 260 8.59 -4.82 -10.99
CA ASP A 260 8.49 -4.41 -12.38
C ASP A 260 7.50 -3.23 -12.50
N SER A 261 8.01 -2.04 -12.81
CA SER A 261 7.19 -0.84 -13.01
C SER A 261 6.25 -0.96 -14.22
N GLY A 262 6.55 -1.83 -15.20
CA GLY A 262 5.67 -2.16 -16.31
C GLY A 262 4.40 -2.90 -15.84
N ASN A 263 4.55 -3.82 -14.90
CA ASN A 263 3.44 -4.55 -14.29
C ASN A 263 2.63 -3.69 -13.29
N ALA A 264 3.23 -2.66 -12.69
CA ALA A 264 2.54 -1.76 -11.78
C ALA A 264 1.29 -1.12 -12.41
N THR A 265 1.32 -0.82 -13.73
CA THR A 265 0.14 -0.30 -14.45
C THR A 265 -0.98 -1.33 -14.57
N GLY A 266 -0.68 -2.62 -14.60
CA GLY A 266 -1.65 -3.72 -14.61
C GLY A 266 -2.27 -3.98 -13.24
N ILE A 267 -1.48 -3.91 -12.18
CA ILE A 267 -1.93 -4.10 -10.79
C ILE A 267 -2.97 -3.04 -10.41
N PHE A 268 -2.74 -1.78 -10.75
CA PHE A 268 -3.69 -0.71 -10.49
C PHE A 268 -5.02 -0.84 -11.29
N ALA A 269 -5.06 -1.68 -12.34
CA ALA A 269 -6.32 -1.97 -13.01
C ALA A 269 -7.33 -2.67 -12.09
N VAL A 270 -6.86 -3.41 -11.08
CA VAL A 270 -7.72 -4.12 -10.09
C VAL A 270 -8.46 -3.17 -9.17
N THR A 271 -7.97 -1.92 -9.01
CA THR A 271 -8.63 -0.88 -8.22
C THR A 271 -9.46 0.08 -9.06
N ARG A 272 -9.53 -0.13 -10.39
CA ARG A 272 -10.38 0.67 -11.25
C ARG A 272 -11.82 0.20 -11.10
N SER A 273 -12.74 1.13 -10.83
CA SER A 273 -14.17 0.85 -10.98
C SER A 273 -14.42 0.38 -12.41
N ALA A 274 -15.13 -0.72 -12.54
CA ALA A 274 -15.71 -1.14 -13.81
C ALA A 274 -16.74 -0.11 -14.27
#